data_0a07270a28ad13fce89adf5b5e73a31f
#
_entry.id   0a07270a28ad13fce89adf5b5e73a31f
#
_cell.length_a   1.000
_cell.length_b   1.000
_cell.length_c   1.000
_cell.angle_alpha   90.00
_cell.angle_beta   90.00
_cell.angle_gamma   90.00
#
_symmetry.space_group_name_H-M   'P 1'
#
loop_
_entity.id
_entity.type
_entity.pdbx_description
1 polymer ?
#
loop_
_entity_poly.entity_id
_entity_poly.type
_entity_poly.pdbx_seq_one_letter_code
_entity_poly.pdbx_strand_id
1 'polypeptide(L)'
;MLKGKKIVLGITGSIAAYKSCLIIRELIKHEAEVQVVITPSGKEFITPITLSALTHKPVISEFFAQRDGTWHSHVDLGLWADAMLIAPCTASSLGKMAHGIADNMLITTYLSMKAPVFIAPAMDLDMYQHPSTQANLKQLKSYGNHIIAPTSGFLASGLEGKGRMEEPKKIVESLESFFNSTHDLSGKHIMITAGPTYEKLDPVRFIGNYSSGKMGFALAEECYQRGAEVTLISGPVNLHCSQGINRIDVESCEEMYEQAIKAFPHQNAAILCAAVADFKPENVAETKIKREKDDLTLQLKPTQDIASELGKMKTSNQHIVAFALETNNEEQNAKHKLTKKNADFIVLNSTRNPGTTFKSDENQITIIHQNGKKEYAKKPKTDVAKDIINELANLL
;
A
#
# COMPACT_ATOMS: atom_id res chain seq x y z
N MET A 1 -18.09 9.64 -0.18
CA MET A 1 -19.55 9.35 -0.20
C MET A 1 -19.80 8.00 -0.83
N LEU A 2 -20.67 7.16 -0.23
CA LEU A 2 -21.02 5.83 -0.78
C LEU A 2 -22.21 5.87 -1.74
N LYS A 3 -22.70 7.03 -2.08
CA LYS A 3 -23.85 7.22 -2.98
C LYS A 3 -23.67 6.50 -4.30
N GLY A 4 -24.60 5.60 -4.64
CA GLY A 4 -24.59 4.79 -5.84
C GLY A 4 -23.55 3.66 -5.87
N LYS A 5 -22.76 3.49 -4.79
CA LYS A 5 -21.78 2.41 -4.69
C LYS A 5 -22.47 1.08 -4.42
N LYS A 6 -22.04 0.04 -5.11
CA LYS A 6 -22.58 -1.31 -5.06
C LYS A 6 -21.71 -2.16 -4.14
N ILE A 7 -22.27 -2.56 -2.98
CA ILE A 7 -21.53 -3.27 -1.94
C ILE A 7 -22.05 -4.71 -1.82
N VAL A 8 -21.19 -5.70 -2.02
CA VAL A 8 -21.47 -7.08 -1.63
C VAL A 8 -21.13 -7.24 -0.14
N LEU A 9 -22.16 -7.48 0.68
CA LEU A 9 -21.98 -7.74 2.13
C LEU A 9 -21.98 -9.24 2.39
N GLY A 10 -20.80 -9.77 2.75
CA GLY A 10 -20.61 -11.14 3.18
C GLY A 10 -20.84 -11.30 4.68
N ILE A 11 -21.68 -12.26 5.09
CA ILE A 11 -22.00 -12.53 6.51
C ILE A 11 -21.62 -13.95 6.84
N THR A 12 -20.81 -14.13 7.90
CA THR A 12 -20.38 -15.45 8.36
C THR A 12 -20.95 -15.80 9.74
N GLY A 13 -20.80 -17.06 10.16
CA GLY A 13 -21.40 -17.61 11.37
C GLY A 13 -20.76 -17.12 12.67
N SER A 14 -21.20 -15.99 13.17
CA SER A 14 -20.77 -15.39 14.44
C SER A 14 -21.95 -14.69 15.11
N ILE A 15 -21.95 -14.64 16.44
CA ILE A 15 -22.91 -13.84 17.20
C ILE A 15 -22.92 -12.37 16.72
N ALA A 16 -21.78 -11.85 16.26
CA ALA A 16 -21.68 -10.49 15.72
C ALA A 16 -22.50 -10.27 14.42
N ALA A 17 -23.10 -11.31 13.83
CA ALA A 17 -23.95 -11.19 12.63
C ALA A 17 -25.15 -10.25 12.84
N TYR A 18 -25.64 -10.07 14.08
CA TYR A 18 -26.70 -9.10 14.35
C TYR A 18 -26.29 -7.66 13.98
N LYS A 19 -24.99 -7.31 14.09
CA LYS A 19 -24.47 -6.01 13.70
C LYS A 19 -24.56 -5.78 12.18
N SER A 20 -24.64 -6.83 11.38
CA SER A 20 -24.77 -6.69 9.92
C SER A 20 -26.06 -5.97 9.52
N CYS A 21 -27.13 -6.11 10.30
CA CYS A 21 -28.35 -5.29 10.10
C CYS A 21 -28.10 -3.80 10.27
N LEU A 22 -27.29 -3.42 11.25
CA LEU A 22 -26.92 -2.03 11.48
C LEU A 22 -25.98 -1.53 10.37
N ILE A 23 -25.04 -2.36 9.90
CA ILE A 23 -24.17 -2.05 8.76
C ILE A 23 -25.01 -1.81 7.51
N ILE A 24 -25.98 -2.68 7.20
CA ILE A 24 -26.90 -2.49 6.06
C ILE A 24 -27.62 -1.16 6.16
N ARG A 25 -28.16 -0.83 7.33
CA ARG A 25 -28.87 0.44 7.54
C ARG A 25 -27.97 1.66 7.36
N GLU A 26 -26.74 1.62 7.86
CA GLU A 26 -25.77 2.69 7.65
C GLU A 26 -25.38 2.81 6.15
N LEU A 27 -25.08 1.71 5.45
CA LEU A 27 -24.78 1.72 4.01
C LEU A 27 -25.93 2.33 3.19
N ILE A 28 -27.19 1.96 3.50
CA ILE A 28 -28.38 2.50 2.81
C ILE A 28 -28.60 3.99 3.12
N LYS A 29 -28.34 4.45 4.36
CA LYS A 29 -28.38 5.88 4.71
C LYS A 29 -27.37 6.69 3.89
N HIS A 30 -26.24 6.09 3.54
CA HIS A 30 -25.22 6.67 2.68
C HIS A 30 -25.49 6.45 1.18
N GLU A 31 -26.75 6.05 0.83
CA GLU A 31 -27.22 5.81 -0.54
C GLU A 31 -26.44 4.73 -1.30
N ALA A 32 -25.84 3.77 -0.58
CA ALA A 32 -25.22 2.60 -1.19
C ALA A 32 -26.26 1.52 -1.55
N GLU A 33 -25.97 0.76 -2.60
CA GLU A 33 -26.74 -0.42 -2.99
C GLU A 33 -26.09 -1.67 -2.39
N VAL A 34 -26.85 -2.47 -1.62
CA VAL A 34 -26.31 -3.62 -0.89
C VAL A 34 -26.88 -4.92 -1.41
N GLN A 35 -26.00 -5.88 -1.71
CA GLN A 35 -26.33 -7.27 -1.99
C GLN A 35 -25.72 -8.18 -0.92
N VAL A 36 -26.56 -8.92 -0.21
CA VAL A 36 -26.08 -9.82 0.87
C VAL A 36 -25.74 -11.20 0.32
N VAL A 37 -24.58 -11.71 0.73
CA VAL A 37 -24.15 -13.09 0.56
C VAL A 37 -23.87 -13.68 1.96
N ILE A 38 -24.58 -14.73 2.35
CA ILE A 38 -24.47 -15.31 3.70
C ILE A 38 -24.01 -16.76 3.64
N THR A 39 -23.13 -17.15 4.57
CA THR A 39 -22.72 -18.57 4.70
C THR A 39 -23.84 -19.40 5.33
N PRO A 40 -23.85 -20.74 5.13
CA PRO A 40 -24.79 -21.62 5.84
C PRO A 40 -24.79 -21.39 7.36
N SER A 41 -23.61 -21.33 7.99
CA SER A 41 -23.48 -21.02 9.41
C SER A 41 -23.97 -19.62 9.80
N GLY A 42 -23.91 -18.65 8.89
CA GLY A 42 -24.43 -17.29 9.14
C GLY A 42 -25.94 -17.27 9.31
N LYS A 43 -26.67 -18.15 8.63
CA LYS A 43 -28.13 -18.29 8.71
C LYS A 43 -28.62 -18.73 10.10
N GLU A 44 -27.77 -19.40 10.86
CA GLU A 44 -28.07 -19.83 12.25
C GLU A 44 -28.09 -18.64 13.23
N PHE A 45 -27.39 -17.54 12.90
CA PHE A 45 -27.31 -16.35 13.76
C PHE A 45 -28.25 -15.23 13.32
N ILE A 46 -28.58 -15.16 12.03
CA ILE A 46 -29.49 -14.14 11.49
C ILE A 46 -30.24 -14.68 10.27
N THR A 47 -31.55 -14.45 10.23
CA THR A 47 -32.37 -15.02 9.15
C THR A 47 -32.26 -14.23 7.84
N PRO A 48 -32.32 -14.91 6.68
CA PRO A 48 -32.38 -14.24 5.38
C PRO A 48 -33.55 -13.27 5.25
N ILE A 49 -34.70 -13.54 5.89
CA ILE A 49 -35.89 -12.67 5.88
C ILE A 49 -35.54 -11.30 6.46
N THR A 50 -34.84 -11.24 7.61
CA THR A 50 -34.45 -9.97 8.22
C THR A 50 -33.57 -9.14 7.31
N LEU A 51 -32.58 -9.79 6.66
CA LEU A 51 -31.64 -9.15 5.77
C LEU A 51 -32.30 -8.67 4.45
N SER A 52 -33.17 -9.51 3.89
CA SER A 52 -33.95 -9.20 2.69
C SER A 52 -34.90 -8.03 2.92
N ALA A 53 -35.58 -7.98 4.07
CA ALA A 53 -36.46 -6.87 4.43
C ALA A 53 -35.71 -5.51 4.53
N LEU A 54 -34.43 -5.54 4.93
CA LEU A 54 -33.60 -4.34 5.02
C LEU A 54 -33.05 -3.89 3.67
N THR A 55 -32.66 -4.83 2.82
CA THR A 55 -32.01 -4.53 1.53
C THR A 55 -32.98 -4.44 0.35
N HIS A 56 -34.21 -4.89 0.54
CA HIS A 56 -35.21 -5.08 -0.53
C HIS A 56 -34.71 -6.00 -1.67
N LYS A 57 -33.76 -6.88 -1.36
CA LYS A 57 -33.16 -7.86 -2.31
C LYS A 57 -33.14 -9.25 -1.72
N PRO A 58 -33.20 -10.29 -2.56
CA PRO A 58 -32.97 -11.67 -2.13
C PRO A 58 -31.58 -11.82 -1.50
N VAL A 59 -31.49 -12.61 -0.44
CA VAL A 59 -30.23 -13.01 0.19
C VAL A 59 -29.67 -14.23 -0.52
N ILE A 60 -28.42 -14.17 -0.94
CA ILE A 60 -27.75 -15.27 -1.62
C ILE A 60 -26.98 -16.12 -0.61
N SER A 61 -27.27 -17.41 -0.54
CA SER A 61 -26.57 -18.34 0.36
C SER A 61 -26.07 -19.60 -0.33
N GLU A 62 -26.71 -19.98 -1.43
CA GLU A 62 -26.44 -21.20 -2.18
C GLU A 62 -26.11 -20.89 -3.63
N PHE A 63 -25.36 -21.79 -4.28
CA PHE A 63 -25.07 -21.66 -5.72
C PHE A 63 -26.33 -21.79 -6.59
N PHE A 64 -27.24 -22.65 -6.21
CA PHE A 64 -28.44 -22.95 -6.97
C PHE A 64 -29.67 -22.41 -6.26
N ALA A 65 -30.43 -21.58 -6.98
CA ALA A 65 -31.66 -21.01 -6.46
C ALA A 65 -32.78 -22.06 -6.35
N GLN A 66 -32.91 -22.91 -7.35
CA GLN A 66 -33.87 -24.04 -7.45
C GLN A 66 -33.20 -25.22 -8.18
N ARG A 67 -33.89 -26.36 -8.27
CA ARG A 67 -33.39 -27.52 -9.02
C ARG A 67 -33.75 -27.50 -10.51
N ASP A 68 -34.05 -26.35 -11.04
CA ASP A 68 -34.47 -26.11 -12.45
C ASP A 68 -33.33 -25.59 -13.36
N GLY A 69 -32.10 -25.58 -12.85
CA GLY A 69 -30.93 -25.05 -13.58
C GLY A 69 -30.67 -23.56 -13.33
N THR A 70 -31.53 -22.87 -12.56
CA THR A 70 -31.22 -21.48 -12.15
C THR A 70 -30.15 -21.46 -11.07
N TRP A 71 -29.15 -20.59 -11.24
CA TRP A 71 -28.02 -20.47 -10.35
C TRP A 71 -27.64 -19.01 -10.09
N HIS A 72 -27.00 -18.78 -8.96
CA HIS A 72 -26.44 -17.47 -8.63
C HIS A 72 -25.01 -17.38 -9.12
N SER A 73 -24.75 -16.44 -10.03
CA SER A 73 -23.40 -16.23 -10.57
C SER A 73 -22.53 -15.44 -9.60
N HIS A 74 -21.53 -16.10 -9.05
CA HIS A 74 -20.49 -15.44 -8.24
C HIS A 74 -19.63 -14.50 -9.07
N VAL A 75 -19.47 -14.78 -10.37
CA VAL A 75 -18.75 -13.92 -11.33
C VAL A 75 -19.51 -12.61 -11.54
N ASP A 76 -20.84 -12.67 -11.71
CA ASP A 76 -21.66 -11.48 -11.88
C ASP A 76 -21.63 -10.59 -10.64
N LEU A 77 -21.63 -11.19 -9.46
CA LEU A 77 -21.44 -10.44 -8.20
C LEU A 77 -20.07 -9.76 -8.14
N GLY A 78 -19.02 -10.47 -8.57
CA GLY A 78 -17.65 -9.93 -8.62
C GLY A 78 -17.49 -8.79 -9.62
N LEU A 79 -18.26 -8.79 -10.70
CA LEU A 79 -18.30 -7.73 -11.72
C LEU A 79 -19.22 -6.57 -11.33
N TRP A 80 -20.31 -6.87 -10.60
CA TRP A 80 -21.30 -5.88 -10.18
C TRP A 80 -20.81 -4.96 -9.07
N ALA A 81 -19.98 -5.49 -8.14
CA ALA A 81 -19.59 -4.80 -6.93
C ALA A 81 -18.54 -3.72 -7.15
N ASP A 82 -18.70 -2.58 -6.48
CA ASP A 82 -17.65 -1.57 -6.28
C ASP A 82 -16.76 -1.90 -5.07
N ALA A 83 -17.27 -2.68 -4.10
CA ALA A 83 -16.50 -3.26 -3.00
C ALA A 83 -17.20 -4.50 -2.42
N MET A 84 -16.42 -5.37 -1.77
CA MET A 84 -16.94 -6.44 -0.93
C MET A 84 -16.58 -6.16 0.53
N LEU A 85 -17.55 -6.22 1.42
CA LEU A 85 -17.37 -6.14 2.87
C LEU A 85 -17.75 -7.49 3.50
N ILE A 86 -16.84 -8.12 4.23
CA ILE A 86 -17.13 -9.35 4.99
C ILE A 86 -17.20 -9.01 6.47
N ALA A 87 -18.40 -8.89 6.99
CA ALA A 87 -18.70 -8.44 8.35
C ALA A 87 -19.96 -9.12 8.94
N PRO A 88 -19.79 -10.00 9.96
CA PRO A 88 -18.54 -10.47 10.55
C PRO A 88 -17.75 -11.45 9.68
N CYS A 89 -16.42 -11.52 9.89
CA CYS A 89 -15.57 -12.54 9.31
C CYS A 89 -14.97 -13.42 10.42
N THR A 90 -15.37 -14.71 10.45
CA THR A 90 -14.89 -15.69 11.44
C THR A 90 -13.49 -16.20 11.09
N ALA A 91 -12.79 -16.80 12.07
CA ALA A 91 -11.49 -17.46 11.86
C ALA A 91 -11.57 -18.56 10.78
N SER A 92 -12.67 -19.31 10.70
CA SER A 92 -12.91 -20.32 9.65
C SER A 92 -12.92 -19.67 8.27
N SER A 93 -13.66 -18.57 8.09
CA SER A 93 -13.74 -17.85 6.80
C SER A 93 -12.42 -17.21 6.44
N LEU A 94 -11.68 -16.63 7.41
CA LEU A 94 -10.32 -16.11 7.19
C LEU A 94 -9.38 -17.18 6.66
N GLY A 95 -9.39 -18.37 7.29
CA GLY A 95 -8.57 -19.50 6.84
C GLY A 95 -8.91 -19.95 5.43
N LYS A 96 -10.21 -20.09 5.11
CA LYS A 96 -10.67 -20.47 3.77
C LYS A 96 -10.27 -19.46 2.70
N MET A 97 -10.44 -18.18 2.98
CA MET A 97 -10.04 -17.09 2.08
C MET A 97 -8.53 -17.08 1.86
N ALA A 98 -7.73 -17.21 2.92
CA ALA A 98 -6.28 -17.20 2.84
C ALA A 98 -5.71 -18.37 2.03
N HIS A 99 -6.41 -19.52 2.03
CA HIS A 99 -5.98 -20.74 1.34
C HIS A 99 -6.80 -21.10 0.09
N GLY A 100 -7.75 -20.25 -0.32
CA GLY A 100 -8.52 -20.44 -1.55
C GLY A 100 -9.51 -21.61 -1.50
N ILE A 101 -10.05 -21.96 -0.30
CA ILE A 101 -10.98 -23.08 -0.12
C ILE A 101 -12.41 -22.63 -0.44
N ALA A 102 -12.82 -22.77 -1.68
CA ALA A 102 -14.12 -22.30 -2.23
C ALA A 102 -15.26 -23.29 -1.99
N ASP A 103 -15.59 -23.56 -0.72
CA ASP A 103 -16.60 -24.56 -0.32
C ASP A 103 -18.01 -23.98 -0.11
N ASN A 104 -18.20 -22.70 -0.29
CA ASN A 104 -19.49 -22.01 -0.17
C ASN A 104 -19.56 -20.76 -1.05
N MET A 105 -20.77 -20.26 -1.28
CA MET A 105 -21.05 -19.12 -2.17
C MET A 105 -20.26 -17.86 -1.78
N LEU A 106 -20.08 -17.57 -0.49
CA LEU A 106 -19.37 -16.38 -0.04
C LEU A 106 -17.89 -16.42 -0.42
N ILE A 107 -17.21 -17.54 -0.13
CA ILE A 107 -15.78 -17.68 -0.45
C ILE A 107 -15.55 -17.71 -1.96
N THR A 108 -16.43 -18.35 -2.72
CA THR A 108 -16.35 -18.37 -4.19
C THR A 108 -16.55 -16.97 -4.76
N THR A 109 -17.48 -16.18 -4.21
CA THR A 109 -17.65 -14.76 -4.59
C THR A 109 -16.41 -13.95 -4.27
N TYR A 110 -15.81 -14.17 -3.07
CA TYR A 110 -14.55 -13.51 -2.69
C TYR A 110 -13.43 -13.80 -3.70
N LEU A 111 -13.24 -15.06 -4.09
CA LEU A 111 -12.18 -15.44 -5.05
C LEU A 111 -12.42 -14.89 -6.47
N SER A 112 -13.66 -14.53 -6.80
CA SER A 112 -14.04 -13.92 -8.08
C SER A 112 -14.08 -12.39 -8.04
N MET A 113 -13.84 -11.79 -6.85
CA MET A 113 -13.97 -10.37 -6.64
C MET A 113 -12.84 -9.60 -7.31
N LYS A 114 -13.18 -8.62 -8.14
CA LYS A 114 -12.23 -7.67 -8.75
C LYS A 114 -12.15 -6.35 -7.96
N ALA A 115 -13.22 -6.03 -7.24
CA ALA A 115 -13.31 -4.84 -6.42
C ALA A 115 -12.55 -5.01 -5.09
N PRO A 116 -12.17 -3.91 -4.40
CA PRO A 116 -11.54 -3.96 -3.10
C PRO A 116 -12.36 -4.76 -2.08
N VAL A 117 -11.68 -5.56 -1.26
CA VAL A 117 -12.31 -6.38 -0.23
C VAL A 117 -11.94 -5.88 1.17
N PHE A 118 -12.95 -5.64 1.98
CA PHE A 118 -12.85 -5.24 3.39
C PHE A 118 -13.26 -6.38 4.28
N ILE A 119 -12.48 -6.64 5.32
CA ILE A 119 -12.68 -7.77 6.22
C ILE A 119 -12.74 -7.25 7.65
N ALA A 120 -13.87 -7.49 8.33
CA ALA A 120 -14.08 -7.17 9.74
C ALA A 120 -14.08 -8.45 10.58
N PRO A 121 -12.93 -8.85 11.17
CA PRO A 121 -12.83 -10.07 11.98
C PRO A 121 -13.72 -10.00 13.23
N ALA A 122 -14.30 -11.16 13.60
CA ALA A 122 -15.09 -11.34 14.80
C ALA A 122 -14.88 -12.75 15.35
N MET A 123 -14.26 -12.85 16.53
CA MET A 123 -13.96 -14.12 17.21
C MET A 123 -13.57 -13.87 18.66
N ASP A 124 -13.41 -14.94 19.43
CA ASP A 124 -12.91 -14.86 20.80
C ASP A 124 -11.44 -14.39 20.83
N LEU A 125 -11.01 -13.87 21.99
CA LEU A 125 -9.67 -13.31 22.21
C LEU A 125 -8.56 -14.29 21.84
N ASP A 126 -8.63 -15.54 22.34
CA ASP A 126 -7.59 -16.55 22.11
C ASP A 126 -7.56 -16.97 20.63
N MET A 127 -8.71 -17.08 19.98
CA MET A 127 -8.82 -17.33 18.56
C MET A 127 -8.20 -16.21 17.73
N TYR A 128 -8.39 -14.96 18.14
CA TYR A 128 -7.80 -13.82 17.45
C TYR A 128 -6.28 -13.78 17.59
N GLN A 129 -5.76 -14.08 18.79
CA GLN A 129 -4.33 -14.13 19.07
C GLN A 129 -3.63 -15.37 18.51
N HIS A 130 -4.39 -16.40 18.15
CA HIS A 130 -3.81 -17.65 17.67
C HIS A 130 -2.88 -17.43 16.47
N PRO A 131 -1.68 -18.04 16.45
CA PRO A 131 -0.69 -17.83 15.38
C PRO A 131 -1.25 -18.05 13.96
N SER A 132 -2.11 -19.06 13.76
CA SER A 132 -2.74 -19.31 12.47
C SER A 132 -3.67 -18.17 12.03
N THR A 133 -4.44 -17.59 12.95
CA THR A 133 -5.31 -16.44 12.66
C THR A 133 -4.49 -15.22 12.26
N GLN A 134 -3.42 -14.92 13.00
CA GLN A 134 -2.53 -13.81 12.68
C GLN A 134 -1.80 -14.03 11.35
N ALA A 135 -1.37 -15.27 11.06
CA ALA A 135 -0.77 -15.63 9.77
C ALA A 135 -1.76 -15.41 8.61
N ASN A 136 -3.00 -15.89 8.75
CA ASN A 136 -4.06 -15.72 7.75
C ASN A 136 -4.39 -14.22 7.52
N LEU A 137 -4.48 -13.42 8.58
CA LEU A 137 -4.71 -11.97 8.45
C LEU A 137 -3.57 -11.28 7.71
N LYS A 138 -2.31 -11.65 8.03
CA LYS A 138 -1.12 -11.13 7.32
C LYS A 138 -1.13 -11.52 5.84
N GLN A 139 -1.48 -12.75 5.54
CA GLN A 139 -1.58 -13.26 4.18
C GLN A 139 -2.67 -12.55 3.39
N LEU A 140 -3.87 -12.42 3.95
CA LEU A 140 -4.97 -11.69 3.31
C LEU A 140 -4.62 -10.21 3.07
N LYS A 141 -3.92 -9.59 4.01
CA LYS A 141 -3.41 -8.22 3.82
C LYS A 141 -2.40 -8.16 2.66
N SER A 142 -1.53 -9.17 2.50
CA SER A 142 -0.57 -9.22 1.37
C SER A 142 -1.25 -9.44 0.01
N TYR A 143 -2.48 -9.96 -0.01
CA TYR A 143 -3.32 -10.05 -1.21
C TYR A 143 -4.04 -8.75 -1.57
N GLY A 144 -3.83 -7.67 -0.80
CA GLY A 144 -4.47 -6.38 -1.00
C GLY A 144 -5.81 -6.20 -0.27
N ASN A 145 -6.20 -7.13 0.60
CA ASN A 145 -7.43 -6.97 1.37
C ASN A 145 -7.26 -5.95 2.51
N HIS A 146 -8.30 -5.16 2.75
CA HIS A 146 -8.35 -4.16 3.82
C HIS A 146 -8.89 -4.78 5.11
N ILE A 147 -8.03 -4.92 6.12
CA ILE A 147 -8.43 -5.49 7.42
C ILE A 147 -8.90 -4.36 8.33
N ILE A 148 -10.19 -4.39 8.70
CA ILE A 148 -10.76 -3.50 9.72
C ILE A 148 -10.51 -4.17 11.06
N ALA A 149 -9.57 -3.63 11.84
CA ALA A 149 -9.14 -4.24 13.09
C ALA A 149 -10.30 -4.38 14.08
N PRO A 150 -10.44 -5.55 14.76
CA PRO A 150 -11.43 -5.69 15.82
C PRO A 150 -11.08 -4.82 17.02
N THR A 151 -12.10 -4.38 17.74
CA THR A 151 -11.97 -3.60 18.98
C THR A 151 -11.76 -4.50 20.20
N SER A 152 -11.30 -3.87 21.29
CA SER A 152 -11.29 -4.50 22.62
C SER A 152 -12.62 -4.23 23.33
N GLY A 153 -13.05 -5.17 24.17
CA GLY A 153 -14.25 -5.07 24.98
C GLY A 153 -14.78 -6.42 25.41
N PHE A 154 -15.95 -6.45 26.05
CA PHE A 154 -16.61 -7.69 26.45
C PHE A 154 -17.00 -8.53 25.23
N LEU A 155 -16.63 -9.79 25.26
CA LEU A 155 -16.93 -10.80 24.27
C LEU A 155 -18.14 -11.66 24.75
N ALA A 156 -18.77 -12.38 23.82
CA ALA A 156 -19.89 -13.26 24.16
C ALA A 156 -19.51 -14.42 25.10
N SER A 157 -18.22 -14.77 25.16
CA SER A 157 -17.65 -15.73 26.12
C SER A 157 -17.58 -15.21 27.57
N GLY A 158 -17.85 -13.92 27.79
CA GLY A 158 -17.65 -13.27 29.09
C GLY A 158 -16.21 -12.78 29.34
N LEU A 159 -15.29 -13.04 28.41
CA LEU A 159 -13.93 -12.52 28.46
C LEU A 159 -13.88 -11.06 27.95
N GLU A 160 -12.87 -10.33 28.41
CA GLU A 160 -12.60 -8.98 27.91
C GLU A 160 -11.29 -8.96 27.14
N GLY A 161 -11.34 -8.46 25.91
CA GLY A 161 -10.14 -8.37 25.08
C GLY A 161 -10.40 -8.05 23.62
N LYS A 162 -9.35 -8.16 22.80
CA LYS A 162 -9.39 -7.87 21.37
C LYS A 162 -9.94 -9.05 20.58
N GLY A 163 -10.99 -8.85 19.82
CA GLY A 163 -11.67 -9.89 19.03
C GLY A 163 -13.10 -9.50 18.65
N ARG A 164 -13.63 -8.48 19.33
CA ARG A 164 -14.96 -7.93 19.05
C ARG A 164 -14.96 -7.20 17.71
N MET A 165 -15.88 -7.57 16.81
CA MET A 165 -16.05 -6.85 15.53
C MET A 165 -16.23 -5.37 15.78
N GLU A 166 -15.55 -4.56 14.98
CA GLU A 166 -15.66 -3.08 15.02
C GLU A 166 -17.12 -2.62 14.94
N GLU A 167 -17.39 -1.40 15.41
CA GLU A 167 -18.75 -0.85 15.41
C GLU A 167 -19.21 -0.53 13.97
N PRO A 168 -20.51 -0.80 13.67
CA PRO A 168 -21.06 -0.65 12.32
C PRO A 168 -20.75 0.69 11.65
N LYS A 169 -20.85 1.78 12.40
CA LYS A 169 -20.57 3.13 11.90
C LYS A 169 -19.11 3.27 11.46
N LYS A 170 -18.16 2.80 12.28
CA LYS A 170 -16.73 2.86 11.94
C LYS A 170 -16.35 1.95 10.76
N ILE A 171 -17.04 0.82 10.62
CA ILE A 171 -16.87 -0.05 9.44
C ILE A 171 -17.28 0.72 8.17
N VAL A 172 -18.42 1.38 8.18
CA VAL A 172 -18.91 2.15 7.04
C VAL A 172 -18.03 3.38 6.78
N GLU A 173 -17.58 4.09 7.81
CA GLU A 173 -16.60 5.18 7.71
C GLU A 173 -15.29 4.74 7.06
N SER A 174 -14.84 3.49 7.31
CA SER A 174 -13.65 2.93 6.66
C SER A 174 -13.83 2.76 5.15
N LEU A 175 -15.03 2.31 4.72
CA LEU A 175 -15.36 2.23 3.29
C LEU A 175 -15.49 3.63 2.68
N GLU A 176 -16.14 4.56 3.37
CA GLU A 176 -16.25 5.95 2.89
C GLU A 176 -14.89 6.60 2.72
N SER A 177 -14.00 6.43 3.70
CA SER A 177 -12.64 6.96 3.64
C SER A 177 -11.88 6.40 2.45
N PHE A 178 -12.08 5.13 2.13
CA PHE A 178 -11.48 4.50 0.95
C PHE A 178 -12.03 5.12 -0.35
N PHE A 179 -13.35 5.25 -0.49
CA PHE A 179 -13.96 5.83 -1.69
C PHE A 179 -13.81 7.36 -1.78
N ASN A 180 -13.61 8.02 -0.65
CA ASN A 180 -13.31 9.45 -0.57
C ASN A 180 -11.80 9.71 -0.60
N SER A 181 -10.95 8.67 -0.55
CA SER A 181 -9.52 8.83 -0.85
C SER A 181 -9.44 9.51 -2.20
N THR A 182 -8.99 10.75 -2.15
CA THR A 182 -9.01 11.66 -3.27
C THR A 182 -8.23 11.03 -4.41
N HIS A 183 -8.87 10.79 -5.53
CA HIS A 183 -8.17 10.53 -6.79
C HIS A 183 -7.64 11.88 -7.31
N ASP A 184 -7.08 12.67 -6.38
CA ASP A 184 -6.57 14.02 -6.63
C ASP A 184 -5.32 14.03 -7.52
N LEU A 185 -4.71 12.86 -7.72
CA LEU A 185 -3.63 12.64 -8.68
C LEU A 185 -4.09 11.99 -9.98
N SER A 186 -5.41 11.89 -10.23
CA SER A 186 -5.93 11.35 -11.50
C SER A 186 -5.43 12.17 -12.69
N GLY A 187 -4.92 11.47 -13.73
CA GLY A 187 -4.32 12.09 -14.91
C GLY A 187 -2.95 12.74 -14.67
N LYS A 188 -2.34 12.54 -13.49
CA LYS A 188 -0.97 12.95 -13.21
C LYS A 188 0.00 11.80 -13.46
N HIS A 189 1.11 12.10 -14.13
CA HIS A 189 2.21 11.17 -14.38
C HIS A 189 3.33 11.46 -13.37
N ILE A 190 3.71 10.46 -12.55
CA ILE A 190 4.68 10.63 -11.47
C ILE A 190 5.79 9.59 -11.61
N MET A 191 7.02 10.05 -11.77
CA MET A 191 8.21 9.21 -11.76
C MET A 191 8.78 9.12 -10.34
N ILE A 192 9.17 7.92 -9.93
CA ILE A 192 9.77 7.67 -8.62
C ILE A 192 11.03 6.83 -8.80
N THR A 193 12.17 7.27 -8.23
CA THR A 193 13.35 6.42 -8.13
C THR A 193 13.39 5.74 -6.75
N ALA A 194 13.73 4.46 -6.69
CA ALA A 194 13.71 3.67 -5.47
C ALA A 194 14.88 2.67 -5.41
N GLY A 195 15.18 2.17 -4.21
CA GLY A 195 16.22 1.17 -4.00
C GLY A 195 17.64 1.74 -3.99
N PRO A 196 18.66 0.89 -3.86
CA PRO A 196 20.07 1.25 -4.04
C PRO A 196 20.48 1.18 -5.50
N THR A 197 21.62 1.76 -5.85
CA THR A 197 22.36 1.37 -7.06
C THR A 197 23.58 0.55 -6.67
N TYR A 198 23.99 -0.37 -7.57
CA TYR A 198 25.14 -1.24 -7.41
C TYR A 198 26.17 -0.94 -8.50
N GLU A 199 27.32 -0.39 -8.08
CA GLU A 199 28.42 -0.05 -8.97
C GLU A 199 29.43 -1.20 -8.96
N LYS A 200 29.48 -1.97 -10.04
CA LYS A 200 30.30 -3.18 -10.12
C LYS A 200 31.78 -2.89 -9.95
N LEU A 201 32.44 -3.67 -9.09
CA LEU A 201 33.89 -3.77 -8.99
C LEU A 201 34.42 -4.88 -9.92
N ASP A 202 33.70 -6.00 -9.92
CA ASP A 202 33.95 -7.19 -10.73
C ASP A 202 32.60 -7.97 -10.88
N PRO A 203 32.56 -9.13 -11.57
CA PRO A 203 31.31 -9.88 -11.73
C PRO A 203 30.65 -10.37 -10.45
N VAL A 204 31.30 -10.22 -9.28
CA VAL A 204 30.84 -10.75 -7.99
C VAL A 204 30.60 -9.67 -6.94
N ARG A 205 31.33 -8.55 -7.00
CA ARG A 205 31.34 -7.50 -5.97
C ARG A 205 30.96 -6.15 -6.54
N PHE A 206 30.35 -5.33 -5.69
CA PHE A 206 29.88 -3.98 -6.03
C PHE A 206 30.05 -3.03 -4.85
N ILE A 207 30.03 -1.73 -5.14
CA ILE A 207 29.81 -0.64 -4.19
C ILE A 207 28.33 -0.28 -4.22
N GLY A 208 27.69 -0.12 -3.08
CA GLY A 208 26.28 0.24 -3.00
C GLY A 208 25.86 0.68 -1.61
N ASN A 209 24.63 1.15 -1.50
CA ASN A 209 24.03 1.65 -0.27
C ASN A 209 23.13 0.60 0.40
N TYR A 210 22.92 0.72 1.73
CA TYR A 210 22.05 -0.20 2.50
C TYR A 210 20.54 0.02 2.26
N SER A 211 20.13 0.72 1.22
CA SER A 211 18.72 0.97 0.94
C SER A 211 17.95 -0.32 0.68
N SER A 212 16.77 -0.43 1.28
CA SER A 212 15.83 -1.54 1.05
C SER A 212 14.74 -1.21 0.01
N GLY A 213 14.68 0.02 -0.50
CA GLY A 213 13.64 0.48 -1.42
C GLY A 213 12.26 0.76 -0.79
N LYS A 214 12.00 0.32 0.44
CA LYS A 214 10.66 0.36 1.06
C LYS A 214 9.97 1.72 1.00
N MET A 215 10.71 2.83 1.17
CA MET A 215 10.11 4.18 1.14
C MET A 215 9.64 4.54 -0.28
N GLY A 216 10.48 4.33 -1.30
CA GLY A 216 10.12 4.61 -2.69
C GLY A 216 8.94 3.75 -3.17
N PHE A 217 8.88 2.48 -2.76
CA PHE A 217 7.74 1.62 -3.06
C PHE A 217 6.47 2.08 -2.35
N ALA A 218 6.54 2.52 -1.08
CA ALA A 218 5.39 3.08 -0.37
C ALA A 218 4.86 4.36 -1.04
N LEU A 219 5.75 5.22 -1.56
CA LEU A 219 5.38 6.41 -2.34
C LEU A 219 4.70 6.04 -3.66
N ALA A 220 5.22 5.02 -4.35
CA ALA A 220 4.65 4.55 -5.62
C ALA A 220 3.23 3.99 -5.42
N GLU A 221 3.02 3.19 -4.38
CA GLU A 221 1.70 2.67 -4.02
C GLU A 221 0.72 3.79 -3.64
N GLU A 222 1.13 4.77 -2.84
CA GLU A 222 0.29 5.91 -2.46
C GLU A 222 -0.12 6.75 -3.68
N CYS A 223 0.83 7.08 -4.58
CA CYS A 223 0.54 7.79 -5.82
C CYS A 223 -0.46 7.01 -6.70
N TYR A 224 -0.23 5.70 -6.87
CA TYR A 224 -1.10 4.83 -7.65
C TYR A 224 -2.52 4.73 -7.06
N GLN A 225 -2.63 4.56 -5.73
CA GLN A 225 -3.93 4.53 -5.04
C GLN A 225 -4.69 5.84 -5.16
N ARG A 226 -3.99 6.96 -5.34
CA ARG A 226 -4.57 8.29 -5.58
C ARG A 226 -4.82 8.59 -7.06
N GLY A 227 -4.69 7.59 -7.93
CA GLY A 227 -5.06 7.65 -9.35
C GLY A 227 -3.98 8.18 -10.29
N ALA A 228 -2.73 8.33 -9.82
CA ALA A 228 -1.62 8.71 -10.69
C ALA A 228 -1.17 7.55 -11.59
N GLU A 229 -0.67 7.89 -12.77
CA GLU A 229 0.13 6.99 -13.60
C GLU A 229 1.58 7.02 -13.10
N VAL A 230 2.04 5.90 -12.51
CA VAL A 230 3.32 5.84 -11.82
C VAL A 230 4.35 5.10 -12.65
N THR A 231 5.52 5.73 -12.85
CA THR A 231 6.74 5.11 -13.37
C THR A 231 7.73 4.94 -12.22
N LEU A 232 7.99 3.70 -11.81
CA LEU A 232 8.90 3.34 -10.72
C LEU A 232 10.22 2.81 -11.29
N ILE A 233 11.29 3.60 -11.21
CA ILE A 233 12.65 3.18 -11.59
C ILE A 233 13.33 2.63 -10.34
N SER A 234 13.52 1.32 -10.30
CA SER A 234 13.99 0.61 -9.10
C SER A 234 15.35 0.00 -9.28
N GLY A 235 16.28 0.36 -8.39
CA GLY A 235 17.48 -0.44 -8.19
C GLY A 235 17.16 -1.80 -7.57
N PRO A 236 18.19 -2.67 -7.37
CA PRO A 236 17.99 -4.07 -6.98
C PRO A 236 17.36 -4.22 -5.59
N VAL A 237 16.13 -4.69 -5.55
CA VAL A 237 15.38 -4.96 -4.29
C VAL A 237 14.41 -6.13 -4.47
N ASN A 238 14.12 -6.84 -3.37
CA ASN A 238 13.13 -7.94 -3.34
C ASN A 238 11.76 -7.42 -2.88
N LEU A 239 11.25 -6.39 -3.57
CA LEU A 239 9.92 -5.83 -3.30
C LEU A 239 9.04 -5.96 -4.54
N HIS A 240 7.73 -6.08 -4.31
CA HIS A 240 6.72 -6.08 -5.36
C HIS A 240 5.91 -4.79 -5.28
N CYS A 241 5.37 -4.37 -6.41
CA CYS A 241 4.42 -3.25 -6.51
C CYS A 241 3.13 -3.71 -7.19
N SER A 242 2.08 -2.89 -7.10
CA SER A 242 0.82 -3.11 -7.80
C SER A 242 1.01 -3.22 -9.31
N GLN A 243 0.25 -4.10 -9.97
CA GLN A 243 0.40 -4.40 -11.42
C GLN A 243 0.16 -3.18 -12.33
N GLY A 244 -0.52 -2.15 -11.83
CA GLY A 244 -0.75 -0.90 -12.58
C GLY A 244 0.40 0.09 -12.53
N ILE A 245 1.44 -0.18 -11.75
CA ILE A 245 2.66 0.65 -11.69
C ILE A 245 3.63 0.19 -12.77
N ASN A 246 4.07 1.10 -13.64
CA ASN A 246 5.09 0.83 -14.65
C ASN A 246 6.46 0.77 -13.97
N ARG A 247 6.93 -0.45 -13.64
CA ARG A 247 8.22 -0.68 -13.01
C ARG A 247 9.31 -0.92 -14.03
N ILE A 248 10.43 -0.21 -13.86
CA ILE A 248 11.65 -0.33 -14.66
C ILE A 248 12.78 -0.72 -13.68
N ASP A 249 13.28 -1.94 -13.80
CA ASP A 249 14.41 -2.41 -12.99
C ASP A 249 15.74 -1.98 -13.61
N VAL A 250 16.63 -1.45 -12.78
CA VAL A 250 17.98 -1.00 -13.12
C VAL A 250 18.97 -1.50 -12.09
N GLU A 251 20.26 -1.57 -12.43
CA GLU A 251 21.29 -2.02 -11.50
C GLU A 251 22.20 -0.88 -11.06
N SER A 252 22.66 -0.04 -11.98
CA SER A 252 23.65 1.00 -11.74
C SER A 252 23.05 2.41 -11.69
N CYS A 253 23.85 3.37 -11.20
CA CYS A 253 23.53 4.79 -11.29
C CYS A 253 23.33 5.26 -12.73
N GLU A 254 24.16 4.76 -13.63
CA GLU A 254 24.11 5.13 -15.06
C GLU A 254 22.79 4.67 -15.70
N GLU A 255 22.39 3.42 -15.48
CA GLU A 255 21.10 2.92 -15.95
C GLU A 255 19.92 3.70 -15.35
N MET A 256 19.96 3.99 -14.04
CA MET A 256 18.92 4.79 -13.37
C MET A 256 18.87 6.22 -13.95
N TYR A 257 20.01 6.83 -14.20
CA TYR A 257 20.13 8.15 -14.83
C TYR A 257 19.50 8.15 -16.22
N GLU A 258 19.87 7.20 -17.10
CA GLU A 258 19.32 7.12 -18.45
C GLU A 258 17.79 6.96 -18.46
N GLN A 259 17.27 6.07 -17.62
CA GLN A 259 15.82 5.89 -17.52
C GLN A 259 15.11 7.11 -16.94
N ALA A 260 15.70 7.78 -15.95
CA ALA A 260 15.14 9.00 -15.37
C ALA A 260 15.09 10.16 -16.38
N ILE A 261 16.19 10.39 -17.10
CA ILE A 261 16.26 11.43 -18.15
C ILE A 261 15.26 11.17 -19.27
N LYS A 262 15.11 9.92 -19.68
CA LYS A 262 14.14 9.51 -20.71
C LYS A 262 12.69 9.69 -20.27
N ALA A 263 12.38 9.35 -19.03
CA ALA A 263 11.01 9.40 -18.52
C ALA A 263 10.55 10.81 -18.14
N PHE A 264 11.41 11.61 -17.53
CA PHE A 264 11.07 12.90 -16.89
C PHE A 264 10.34 13.91 -17.77
N PRO A 265 10.65 14.08 -19.08
CA PRO A 265 9.93 15.03 -19.94
C PRO A 265 8.42 14.82 -20.00
N HIS A 266 7.96 13.61 -19.74
CA HIS A 266 6.54 13.21 -19.78
C HIS A 266 5.89 13.15 -18.40
N GLN A 267 6.58 13.62 -17.35
CA GLN A 267 6.09 13.55 -15.98
C GLN A 267 5.63 14.92 -15.47
N ASN A 268 4.61 14.90 -14.61
CA ASN A 268 4.21 16.08 -13.84
C ASN A 268 5.09 16.26 -12.60
N ALA A 269 5.59 15.14 -12.04
CA ALA A 269 6.51 15.19 -10.92
C ALA A 269 7.54 14.05 -10.93
N ALA A 270 8.70 14.29 -10.31
CA ALA A 270 9.70 13.28 -10.00
C ALA A 270 9.97 13.25 -8.50
N ILE A 271 9.93 12.05 -7.89
CA ILE A 271 10.30 11.82 -6.49
C ILE A 271 11.59 11.00 -6.46
N LEU A 272 12.68 11.65 -6.08
CA LEU A 272 14.02 11.07 -6.10
C LEU A 272 14.34 10.48 -4.72
N CYS A 273 13.91 9.22 -4.50
CA CYS A 273 14.01 8.50 -3.23
C CYS A 273 15.07 7.38 -3.25
N ALA A 274 15.69 7.09 -4.40
CA ALA A 274 16.74 6.10 -4.50
C ALA A 274 17.99 6.52 -3.71
N ALA A 275 18.70 5.54 -3.14
CA ALA A 275 20.01 5.70 -2.55
C ALA A 275 21.08 5.41 -3.62
N VAL A 276 21.30 6.37 -4.48
CA VAL A 276 22.28 6.29 -5.56
C VAL A 276 23.69 6.36 -4.97
N ALA A 277 24.61 5.56 -5.51
CA ALA A 277 26.01 5.65 -5.15
C ALA A 277 26.64 6.91 -5.75
N ASP A 278 27.36 7.70 -4.92
CA ASP A 278 28.01 8.95 -5.36
C ASP A 278 29.29 8.69 -6.19
N PHE A 279 29.85 7.49 -6.07
CA PHE A 279 31.07 7.09 -6.74
C PHE A 279 30.93 5.70 -7.35
N LYS A 280 31.58 5.49 -8.52
CA LYS A 280 31.74 4.20 -9.16
C LYS A 280 33.22 3.92 -9.45
N PRO A 281 33.64 2.64 -9.57
CA PRO A 281 34.99 2.30 -9.99
C PRO A 281 35.31 2.92 -11.34
N GLU A 282 36.51 3.44 -11.48
CA GLU A 282 36.99 3.95 -12.78
C GLU A 282 37.07 2.82 -13.80
N ASN A 283 37.58 1.67 -13.38
CA ASN A 283 37.69 0.46 -14.18
C ASN A 283 36.97 -0.70 -13.49
N VAL A 284 36.13 -1.43 -14.20
CA VAL A 284 35.47 -2.65 -13.75
C VAL A 284 36.26 -3.82 -14.23
N ALA A 285 36.65 -4.72 -13.31
CA ALA A 285 37.39 -5.93 -13.67
C ALA A 285 36.49 -6.94 -14.38
N GLU A 286 36.93 -7.49 -15.52
CA GLU A 286 36.19 -8.52 -16.28
C GLU A 286 36.11 -9.86 -15.55
N THR A 287 37.04 -10.11 -14.63
CA THR A 287 37.09 -11.35 -13.83
C THR A 287 37.13 -11.00 -12.34
N LYS A 288 36.70 -11.96 -11.50
CA LYS A 288 36.75 -11.79 -10.04
C LYS A 288 38.17 -11.44 -9.59
N ILE A 289 38.34 -10.29 -8.94
CA ILE A 289 39.60 -9.84 -8.33
C ILE A 289 40.01 -10.87 -7.27
N LYS A 290 41.16 -11.50 -7.43
CA LYS A 290 41.68 -12.48 -6.46
C LYS A 290 42.33 -11.75 -5.29
N ARG A 291 42.27 -12.36 -4.10
CA ARG A 291 42.99 -11.87 -2.92
C ARG A 291 44.47 -12.13 -3.10
N GLU A 292 45.27 -11.10 -3.20
CA GLU A 292 46.72 -11.12 -3.14
C GLU A 292 47.24 -10.80 -1.74
N LYS A 293 48.57 -10.77 -1.58
CA LYS A 293 49.17 -10.47 -0.26
C LYS A 293 49.16 -8.98 0.05
N ASP A 294 49.02 -8.14 -0.96
CA ASP A 294 49.06 -6.69 -0.86
C ASP A 294 47.68 -6.07 -0.73
N ASP A 295 47.59 -4.82 -0.30
CA ASP A 295 46.34 -4.05 -0.19
C ASP A 295 45.75 -3.78 -1.59
N LEU A 296 44.42 -3.87 -1.67
CA LEU A 296 43.70 -3.51 -2.89
C LEU A 296 43.33 -2.00 -2.85
N THR A 297 43.90 -1.25 -3.76
CA THR A 297 43.56 0.15 -3.98
C THR A 297 42.57 0.26 -5.13
N LEU A 298 41.43 0.96 -4.89
CA LEU A 298 40.41 1.22 -5.91
C LEU A 298 40.40 2.69 -6.27
N GLN A 299 40.51 2.99 -7.55
CA GLN A 299 40.27 4.35 -8.07
C GLN A 299 38.76 4.50 -8.35
N LEU A 300 38.19 5.53 -7.75
CA LEU A 300 36.75 5.82 -7.89
C LEU A 300 36.58 7.15 -8.62
N LYS A 301 35.57 7.21 -9.49
CA LYS A 301 35.11 8.45 -10.13
C LYS A 301 33.67 8.77 -9.71
N PRO A 302 33.29 10.06 -9.67
CA PRO A 302 31.93 10.46 -9.33
C PRO A 302 30.93 9.91 -10.37
N THR A 303 29.73 9.63 -9.89
CA THR A 303 28.58 9.25 -10.72
C THR A 303 27.81 10.51 -11.18
N GLN A 304 26.80 10.30 -12.04
CA GLN A 304 25.93 11.39 -12.48
C GLN A 304 24.97 11.82 -11.33
N ASP A 305 24.83 13.13 -11.11
CA ASP A 305 23.83 13.67 -10.17
C ASP A 305 22.46 13.79 -10.87
N ILE A 306 21.67 12.69 -10.79
CA ILE A 306 20.33 12.59 -11.40
C ILE A 306 19.46 13.79 -11.00
N ALA A 307 19.44 14.15 -9.71
CA ALA A 307 18.60 15.23 -9.21
C ALA A 307 18.99 16.59 -9.79
N SER A 308 20.29 16.84 -9.94
CA SER A 308 20.79 18.08 -10.51
C SER A 308 20.46 18.21 -12.00
N GLU A 309 20.57 17.11 -12.74
CA GLU A 309 20.24 17.11 -14.18
C GLU A 309 18.73 17.28 -14.41
N LEU A 310 17.88 16.57 -13.67
CA LEU A 310 16.42 16.77 -13.75
C LEU A 310 16.03 18.20 -13.35
N GLY A 311 16.72 18.79 -12.35
CA GLY A 311 16.50 20.18 -11.95
C GLY A 311 16.81 21.19 -13.05
N LYS A 312 17.79 20.92 -13.93
CA LYS A 312 18.09 21.73 -15.11
C LYS A 312 17.04 21.57 -16.23
N MET A 313 16.49 20.36 -16.37
CA MET A 313 15.48 20.04 -17.38
C MET A 313 14.07 20.49 -16.99
N LYS A 314 13.84 20.73 -15.70
CA LYS A 314 12.53 21.01 -15.11
C LYS A 314 11.87 22.22 -15.76
N THR A 315 10.66 22.04 -16.25
CA THR A 315 9.76 23.11 -16.73
C THR A 315 8.93 23.68 -15.58
N SER A 316 8.23 24.81 -15.82
CA SER A 316 7.38 25.45 -14.81
C SER A 316 6.21 24.59 -14.32
N ASN A 317 5.80 23.60 -15.11
CA ASN A 317 4.67 22.70 -14.81
C ASN A 317 5.12 21.34 -14.24
N GLN A 318 6.40 21.22 -13.91
CA GLN A 318 6.98 19.99 -13.35
C GLN A 318 7.50 20.23 -11.95
N HIS A 319 7.39 19.22 -11.09
CA HIS A 319 7.82 19.29 -9.71
C HIS A 319 8.87 18.22 -9.39
N ILE A 320 9.83 18.57 -8.55
CA ILE A 320 10.88 17.67 -8.10
C ILE A 320 10.88 17.62 -6.58
N VAL A 321 10.76 16.41 -6.05
CA VAL A 321 10.93 16.06 -4.64
C VAL A 321 12.21 15.25 -4.51
N ALA A 322 13.15 15.70 -3.69
CA ALA A 322 14.38 14.94 -3.45
C ALA A 322 14.54 14.56 -1.99
N PHE A 323 15.14 13.40 -1.77
CA PHE A 323 15.47 12.92 -0.45
C PHE A 323 16.90 13.32 -0.06
N ALA A 324 17.08 13.62 1.22
CA ALA A 324 18.39 13.85 1.80
C ALA A 324 18.52 13.01 3.08
N LEU A 325 19.63 12.29 3.19
CA LEU A 325 20.05 11.61 4.42
C LEU A 325 21.31 12.33 4.91
N GLU A 326 21.23 12.95 6.08
CA GLU A 326 22.30 13.77 6.62
C GLU A 326 22.71 13.26 8.02
N THR A 327 23.96 13.49 8.37
CA THR A 327 24.54 13.10 9.67
C THR A 327 24.85 14.31 10.54
N ASN A 328 25.08 15.48 9.93
CA ASN A 328 25.43 16.75 10.57
C ASN A 328 24.96 17.93 9.71
N ASN A 329 24.73 19.10 10.34
CA ASN A 329 24.25 20.32 9.69
C ASN A 329 23.04 20.08 8.77
N GLU A 330 22.13 19.22 9.20
CA GLU A 330 21.08 18.58 8.40
C GLU A 330 20.19 19.59 7.65
N GLU A 331 19.69 20.63 8.35
CA GLU A 331 18.81 21.63 7.73
C GLU A 331 19.56 22.52 6.73
N GLN A 332 20.80 22.89 7.05
CA GLN A 332 21.59 23.77 6.17
C GLN A 332 21.97 23.02 4.88
N ASN A 333 22.38 21.75 5.03
CA ASN A 333 22.69 20.90 3.87
C ASN A 333 21.45 20.64 2.99
N ALA A 334 20.30 20.39 3.61
CA ALA A 334 19.06 20.21 2.89
C ALA A 334 18.61 21.46 2.14
N LYS A 335 18.73 22.67 2.73
CA LYS A 335 18.44 23.93 2.05
C LYS A 335 19.41 24.19 0.89
N HIS A 336 20.68 23.86 1.04
CA HIS A 336 21.64 23.94 -0.04
C HIS A 336 21.28 22.99 -1.20
N LYS A 337 20.91 21.74 -0.87
CA LYS A 337 20.44 20.75 -1.86
C LYS A 337 19.16 21.20 -2.56
N LEU A 338 18.21 21.80 -1.84
CA LEU A 338 16.96 22.34 -2.39
C LEU A 338 17.25 23.31 -3.55
N THR A 339 18.13 24.30 -3.30
CA THR A 339 18.49 25.30 -4.30
C THR A 339 19.34 24.71 -5.44
N LYS A 340 20.37 23.91 -5.09
CA LYS A 340 21.31 23.35 -6.07
C LYS A 340 20.61 22.41 -7.06
N LYS A 341 19.60 21.65 -6.59
CA LYS A 341 18.87 20.65 -7.38
C LYS A 341 17.57 21.19 -7.98
N ASN A 342 17.27 22.49 -7.80
CA ASN A 342 16.01 23.10 -8.23
C ASN A 342 14.78 22.28 -7.82
N ALA A 343 14.82 21.69 -6.60
CA ALA A 343 13.73 20.91 -6.06
C ALA A 343 12.65 21.81 -5.43
N ASP A 344 11.39 21.36 -5.41
CA ASP A 344 10.28 22.09 -4.80
C ASP A 344 10.28 21.91 -3.28
N PHE A 345 10.66 20.72 -2.83
CA PHE A 345 10.96 20.45 -1.42
C PHE A 345 11.93 19.28 -1.25
N ILE A 346 12.57 19.23 -0.09
CA ILE A 346 13.46 18.13 0.32
C ILE A 346 12.81 17.36 1.45
N VAL A 347 12.78 16.04 1.34
CA VAL A 347 12.44 15.12 2.43
C VAL A 347 13.74 14.75 3.15
N LEU A 348 13.94 15.35 4.32
CA LEU A 348 15.12 15.12 5.13
C LEU A 348 14.90 13.95 6.08
N ASN A 349 15.78 12.96 6.02
CA ASN A 349 15.93 11.88 6.98
C ASN A 349 17.17 12.14 7.85
N SER A 350 17.05 11.92 9.14
CA SER A 350 18.17 12.04 10.08
C SER A 350 18.68 10.67 10.50
N THR A 351 19.99 10.47 10.44
CA THR A 351 20.63 9.27 11.01
C THR A 351 20.66 9.27 12.53
N ARG A 352 20.36 10.41 13.17
CA ARG A 352 20.33 10.56 14.64
C ARG A 352 19.11 9.90 15.27
N ASN A 353 18.08 9.58 14.48
CA ASN A 353 16.86 8.94 14.96
C ASN A 353 17.01 7.40 14.90
N PRO A 354 17.21 6.70 16.02
CA PRO A 354 17.42 5.26 16.02
C PRO A 354 16.23 4.51 15.40
N GLY A 355 16.51 3.58 14.48
CA GLY A 355 15.50 2.70 13.91
C GLY A 355 14.55 3.36 12.90
N THR A 356 14.94 4.46 12.25
CA THR A 356 14.10 5.19 11.30
C THR A 356 14.63 5.23 9.86
N THR A 357 15.86 4.76 9.63
CA THR A 357 16.52 4.87 8.32
C THR A 357 16.45 3.58 7.50
N PHE A 358 17.61 3.00 7.15
CA PHE A 358 17.69 1.80 6.35
C PHE A 358 17.13 0.55 7.05
N LYS A 359 16.46 -0.33 6.31
CA LYS A 359 15.88 -1.62 6.76
C LYS A 359 14.73 -1.52 7.78
N SER A 360 14.38 -0.34 8.30
CA SER A 360 13.22 -0.14 9.19
C SER A 360 11.92 -0.06 8.39
N ASP A 361 10.80 -0.46 9.01
CA ASP A 361 9.45 -0.27 8.48
C ASP A 361 8.87 1.10 8.84
N GLU A 362 9.50 1.80 9.78
CA GLU A 362 9.14 3.14 10.23
C GLU A 362 10.13 4.20 9.71
N ASN A 363 9.67 5.44 9.65
CA ASN A 363 10.50 6.60 9.34
C ASN A 363 10.05 7.83 10.13
N GLN A 364 10.96 8.78 10.27
CA GLN A 364 10.72 10.12 10.80
C GLN A 364 11.35 11.11 9.84
N ILE A 365 10.58 12.07 9.35
CA ILE A 365 11.01 13.00 8.32
C ILE A 365 10.78 14.45 8.72
N THR A 366 11.56 15.33 8.12
CA THR A 366 11.29 16.77 8.06
C THR A 366 11.20 17.17 6.60
N ILE A 367 10.10 17.79 6.19
CA ILE A 367 9.96 18.37 4.85
C ILE A 367 10.48 19.82 4.91
N ILE A 368 11.41 20.14 4.01
CA ILE A 368 12.04 21.46 3.92
C ILE A 368 11.64 22.12 2.61
N HIS A 369 10.96 23.23 2.73
CA HIS A 369 10.62 24.14 1.63
C HIS A 369 11.53 25.37 1.64
N GLN A 370 11.45 26.17 0.58
CA GLN A 370 12.22 27.40 0.49
C GLN A 370 11.93 28.37 1.65
N ASN A 371 10.66 28.43 2.09
CA ASN A 371 10.16 29.39 3.08
C ASN A 371 9.88 28.77 4.46
N GLY A 372 10.25 27.51 4.72
CA GLY A 372 9.97 26.88 6.00
C GLY A 372 10.24 25.38 6.06
N LYS A 373 9.92 24.80 7.20
CA LYS A 373 10.01 23.35 7.41
C LYS A 373 8.76 22.83 8.12
N LYS A 374 8.49 21.55 7.91
CA LYS A 374 7.41 20.81 8.58
C LYS A 374 7.96 19.49 9.12
N GLU A 375 7.89 19.30 10.42
CA GLU A 375 8.40 18.11 11.10
C GLU A 375 7.27 17.10 11.30
N TYR A 376 7.56 15.82 11.09
CA TYR A 376 6.63 14.72 11.26
C TYR A 376 7.14 13.74 12.32
N ALA A 377 6.23 13.23 13.13
CA ALA A 377 6.55 12.22 14.12
C ALA A 377 6.94 10.89 13.44
N LYS A 378 7.67 10.05 14.18
CA LYS A 378 7.99 8.68 13.75
C LYS A 378 6.72 7.86 13.52
N LYS A 379 6.59 7.23 12.36
CA LYS A 379 5.44 6.42 11.96
C LYS A 379 5.79 5.45 10.82
N PRO A 380 4.90 4.50 10.49
CA PRO A 380 5.10 3.58 9.37
C PRO A 380 5.39 4.32 8.05
N LYS A 381 6.24 3.75 7.21
CA LYS A 381 6.63 4.34 5.91
C LYS A 381 5.44 4.57 4.98
N THR A 382 4.39 3.77 5.08
CA THR A 382 3.14 3.98 4.36
C THR A 382 2.43 5.27 4.76
N ASP A 383 2.43 5.61 6.05
CA ASP A 383 1.83 6.85 6.53
C ASP A 383 2.73 8.07 6.28
N VAL A 384 4.06 7.87 6.29
CA VAL A 384 5.01 8.90 5.84
C VAL A 384 4.84 9.19 4.35
N ALA A 385 4.57 8.16 3.53
CA ALA A 385 4.29 8.34 2.11
C ALA A 385 3.07 9.24 1.89
N LYS A 386 1.98 9.05 2.66
CA LYS A 386 0.79 9.92 2.60
C LYS A 386 1.13 11.38 2.87
N ASP A 387 1.97 11.65 3.89
CA ASP A 387 2.36 13.04 4.19
C ASP A 387 3.12 13.68 3.03
N ILE A 388 4.08 12.95 2.45
CA ILE A 388 4.90 13.44 1.34
C ILE A 388 4.02 13.69 0.10
N ILE A 389 3.11 12.75 -0.20
CA ILE A 389 2.23 12.89 -1.36
C ILE A 389 1.17 13.97 -1.14
N ASN A 390 0.72 14.23 0.11
CA ASN A 390 -0.12 15.37 0.42
C ASN A 390 0.57 16.72 0.11
N GLU A 391 1.87 16.85 0.47
CA GLU A 391 2.63 18.06 0.11
C GLU A 391 2.83 18.19 -1.41
N LEU A 392 3.07 17.07 -2.11
CA LEU A 392 3.21 17.09 -3.56
C LEU A 392 1.89 17.42 -4.26
N ALA A 393 0.77 16.87 -3.82
CA ALA A 393 -0.56 17.11 -4.40
C ALA A 393 -0.97 18.59 -4.33
N ASN A 394 -0.51 19.34 -3.32
CA ASN A 394 -0.74 20.77 -3.23
C ASN A 394 0.02 21.60 -4.29
N LEU A 395 0.99 21.00 -4.98
CA LEU A 395 1.77 21.63 -6.05
C LEU A 395 1.25 21.26 -7.44
N LEU A 396 0.57 20.10 -7.58
CA LEU A 396 0.05 19.52 -8.83
C LEU A 396 -1.36 20.00 -9.19
#